data_676d9283c61c80e1b8917e6df812bf3b
#
_entry.id   676d9283c61c80e1b8917e6df812bf3b
#
_cell.length_a   1.000
_cell.length_b   1.000
_cell.length_c   1.000
_cell.angle_alpha   90.00
_cell.angle_beta   90.00
_cell.angle_gamma   90.00
#
_symmetry.space_group_name_H-M   'P 1'
#
loop_
_entity.id
_entity.type
_entity.pdbx_description
1 polymer ?
#
loop_
_entity_poly.entity_id
_entity_poly.type
_entity_poly.pdbx_seq_one_letter_code
_entity_poly.pdbx_strand_id
1 'polypeptide(L)'
;SSQTTYTVTGTNTGGSATTTIDFTVNDVIPSSIEYSGSPFIYTVDLQISPELPTYQGGTVVSWSVAPGLPTGLVLDTSTGEISGTPTVLSTATTYTITATNTGGSAGTTIEITVNDVAPSGLTYTGDPYTLTKDTAFSSGVPAIGGGSVDSWSVSPALPNGLSLDPTTGEISGTPTDITASAVYTVTATNTGGSDSIDVTIVVNDVAPSSISYNPNSFVETINTGMTLASPIFTGTGGTITSWEIDPALPTGITLDASSGEISGTPTVLSTQTTYTIFANNTGG
;
A
#
# COMPACT_ATOMS: atom_id res chain seq x y z
N SER A 1 20.34 -49.86 -19.82
CA SER A 1 21.14 -50.99 -20.25
C SER A 1 20.27 -52.21 -20.50
N SER A 2 20.59 -53.00 -21.49
CA SER A 2 19.93 -54.29 -21.73
C SER A 2 20.80 -55.41 -21.17
N GLN A 3 20.16 -56.37 -20.52
CA GLN A 3 20.81 -57.60 -20.12
C GLN A 3 21.23 -58.34 -21.38
N THR A 4 22.49 -58.74 -21.44
CA THR A 4 23.03 -59.56 -22.55
C THR A 4 23.36 -60.93 -22.01
N THR A 5 22.74 -61.94 -22.57
CA THR A 5 22.99 -63.37 -22.24
C THR A 5 24.10 -63.91 -23.13
N TYR A 6 25.17 -64.38 -22.53
CA TYR A 6 26.28 -65.06 -23.19
C TYR A 6 26.19 -66.55 -22.96
N THR A 7 26.28 -67.33 -24.01
CA THR A 7 26.39 -68.77 -23.91
C THR A 7 27.86 -69.19 -23.85
N VAL A 8 28.26 -69.86 -22.80
CA VAL A 8 29.60 -70.45 -22.68
C VAL A 8 29.51 -71.92 -23.00
N THR A 9 30.31 -72.36 -23.95
CA THR A 9 30.36 -73.75 -24.41
C THR A 9 31.69 -74.38 -24.08
N GLY A 10 31.72 -75.45 -23.29
CA GLY A 10 32.90 -76.32 -23.05
C GLY A 10 32.82 -77.53 -23.93
N THR A 11 33.88 -77.80 -24.68
CA THR A 11 33.95 -78.93 -25.64
C THR A 11 35.18 -79.78 -25.35
N ASN A 12 34.99 -81.09 -25.37
CA ASN A 12 36.06 -82.08 -25.35
C ASN A 12 35.82 -83.13 -26.43
N THR A 13 36.64 -84.17 -26.49
CA THR A 13 36.57 -85.29 -27.49
C THR A 13 35.28 -86.14 -27.35
N GLY A 14 34.55 -86.06 -26.24
CA GLY A 14 33.32 -86.73 -25.97
C GLY A 14 32.05 -85.93 -26.25
N GLY A 15 32.13 -84.63 -26.52
CA GLY A 15 31.00 -83.74 -26.77
C GLY A 15 31.17 -82.34 -26.19
N SER A 16 30.08 -81.59 -26.17
CA SER A 16 30.02 -80.23 -25.62
C SER A 16 28.88 -80.07 -24.60
N ALA A 17 29.08 -79.21 -23.60
CA ALA A 17 28.10 -78.70 -22.65
C ALA A 17 28.06 -77.19 -22.65
N THR A 18 26.89 -76.61 -22.47
CA THR A 18 26.68 -75.17 -22.48
C THR A 18 26.08 -74.67 -21.19
N THR A 19 26.43 -73.46 -20.79
CA THR A 19 25.73 -72.69 -19.75
C THR A 19 25.58 -71.25 -20.22
N THR A 20 24.72 -70.51 -19.59
CA THR A 20 24.51 -69.10 -19.90
C THR A 20 24.92 -68.22 -18.73
N ILE A 21 25.49 -67.06 -19.06
CA ILE A 21 25.86 -66.00 -18.12
C ILE A 21 25.22 -64.70 -18.60
N ASP A 22 24.57 -64.01 -17.69
CA ASP A 22 23.94 -62.74 -17.95
C ASP A 22 24.82 -61.60 -17.41
N PHE A 23 25.04 -60.59 -18.24
CA PHE A 23 25.71 -59.37 -17.86
C PHE A 23 24.78 -58.19 -18.06
N THR A 24 24.72 -57.30 -17.06
CA THR A 24 24.10 -55.97 -17.15
C THR A 24 25.13 -54.95 -16.72
N VAL A 25 25.38 -53.94 -17.57
CA VAL A 25 26.23 -52.82 -17.23
C VAL A 25 25.37 -51.56 -17.14
N ASN A 26 25.28 -50.99 -15.96
CA ASN A 26 24.51 -49.80 -15.68
C ASN A 26 25.47 -48.59 -15.68
N ASP A 27 24.87 -47.41 -15.88
CA ASP A 27 25.59 -46.14 -15.79
C ASP A 27 25.92 -45.78 -14.33
N VAL A 28 26.76 -44.79 -14.12
CA VAL A 28 27.01 -44.21 -12.80
C VAL A 28 25.78 -43.45 -12.36
N ILE A 29 25.34 -43.64 -11.11
CA ILE A 29 24.20 -42.91 -10.54
C ILE A 29 24.42 -41.40 -10.64
N PRO A 30 23.40 -40.58 -11.01
CA PRO A 30 23.45 -39.11 -10.92
C PRO A 30 23.78 -38.66 -9.49
N SER A 31 24.51 -37.57 -9.33
CA SER A 31 24.86 -37.01 -8.02
C SER A 31 25.08 -35.50 -8.10
N SER A 32 25.19 -34.84 -6.94
CA SER A 32 25.44 -33.39 -6.85
C SER A 32 24.51 -32.57 -7.73
N ILE A 33 23.18 -32.89 -7.70
CA ILE A 33 22.16 -32.16 -8.46
C ILE A 33 21.93 -30.83 -7.78
N GLU A 34 22.02 -29.73 -8.55
CA GLU A 34 21.87 -28.38 -8.04
C GLU A 34 21.15 -27.50 -9.06
N TYR A 35 20.17 -26.70 -8.58
CA TYR A 35 19.59 -25.55 -9.28
C TYR A 35 20.10 -24.29 -8.60
N SER A 36 20.99 -23.57 -9.27
CA SER A 36 21.58 -22.35 -8.72
C SER A 36 20.52 -21.25 -8.64
N GLY A 37 20.33 -20.66 -7.46
CA GLY A 37 19.37 -19.60 -7.24
C GLY A 37 18.17 -19.98 -6.37
N SER A 38 17.99 -21.27 -6.03
CA SER A 38 16.97 -21.63 -5.02
C SER A 38 17.32 -21.01 -3.65
N PRO A 39 16.34 -20.40 -2.92
CA PRO A 39 14.91 -20.34 -3.20
C PRO A 39 14.56 -19.39 -4.35
N PHE A 40 13.63 -19.80 -5.21
CA PHE A 40 13.13 -19.02 -6.33
C PHE A 40 11.90 -18.20 -5.94
N ILE A 41 11.90 -16.92 -6.27
CA ILE A 41 10.77 -16.01 -6.07
C ILE A 41 10.34 -15.49 -7.44
N TYR A 42 9.17 -15.90 -7.90
CA TYR A 42 8.60 -15.50 -9.17
C TYR A 42 7.41 -14.58 -8.98
N THR A 43 7.05 -13.86 -10.04
CA THR A 43 5.86 -13.01 -10.08
C THR A 43 4.82 -13.68 -10.99
N VAL A 44 3.56 -13.69 -10.56
CA VAL A 44 2.44 -14.19 -11.38
C VAL A 44 2.38 -13.48 -12.73
N ASP A 45 2.02 -14.22 -13.77
CA ASP A 45 1.89 -13.73 -15.16
C ASP A 45 3.18 -13.19 -15.80
N LEU A 46 4.33 -13.35 -15.14
CA LEU A 46 5.63 -13.01 -15.68
C LEU A 46 6.41 -14.28 -16.05
N GLN A 47 6.85 -14.38 -17.31
CA GLN A 47 7.66 -15.51 -17.76
C GLN A 47 8.98 -15.57 -17.00
N ILE A 48 9.34 -16.74 -16.47
CA ILE A 48 10.61 -16.95 -15.79
C ILE A 48 11.74 -17.16 -16.80
N SER A 49 12.97 -16.83 -16.39
CA SER A 49 14.16 -17.35 -17.07
C SER A 49 14.24 -18.85 -16.86
N PRO A 50 14.57 -19.65 -17.90
CA PRO A 50 14.73 -21.08 -17.73
C PRO A 50 15.82 -21.43 -16.71
N GLU A 51 15.47 -22.32 -15.77
CA GLU A 51 16.39 -22.81 -14.73
C GLU A 51 16.88 -24.21 -15.10
N LEU A 52 18.17 -24.33 -15.35
CA LEU A 52 18.82 -25.59 -15.73
C LEU A 52 19.57 -26.20 -14.54
N PRO A 53 19.46 -27.50 -14.29
CA PRO A 53 20.23 -28.16 -13.26
C PRO A 53 21.70 -28.38 -13.69
N THR A 54 22.58 -28.33 -12.72
CA THR A 54 23.91 -28.94 -12.84
C THR A 54 23.93 -30.27 -12.08
N TYR A 55 24.70 -31.24 -12.55
CA TYR A 55 24.85 -32.56 -11.88
C TYR A 55 26.14 -33.23 -12.25
N GLN A 56 26.49 -34.29 -11.53
CA GLN A 56 27.61 -35.18 -11.78
C GLN A 56 27.15 -36.62 -11.94
N GLY A 57 28.08 -37.52 -12.32
CA GLY A 57 27.77 -38.93 -12.53
C GLY A 57 27.46 -39.26 -13.99
N GLY A 58 26.65 -40.27 -14.21
CA GLY A 58 26.25 -40.68 -15.55
C GLY A 58 25.12 -39.85 -16.14
N THR A 59 24.92 -39.99 -17.45
CA THR A 59 23.87 -39.24 -18.18
C THR A 59 22.50 -39.51 -17.61
N VAL A 60 21.78 -38.47 -17.28
CA VAL A 60 20.37 -38.55 -16.82
C VAL A 60 19.47 -38.88 -18.01
N VAL A 61 18.58 -39.88 -17.80
CA VAL A 61 17.63 -40.34 -18.80
C VAL A 61 16.24 -39.70 -18.59
N SER A 62 15.91 -39.42 -17.34
CA SER A 62 14.61 -38.78 -17.02
C SER A 62 14.67 -37.95 -15.74
N TRP A 63 13.87 -36.90 -15.74
CA TRP A 63 13.66 -36.02 -14.60
C TRP A 63 12.19 -36.07 -14.17
N SER A 64 11.96 -35.93 -12.88
CA SER A 64 10.62 -35.84 -12.29
C SER A 64 10.62 -34.84 -11.11
N VAL A 65 9.43 -34.33 -10.76
CA VAL A 65 9.23 -33.41 -9.64
C VAL A 65 8.01 -33.82 -8.81
N ALA A 66 8.13 -33.70 -7.51
CA ALA A 66 7.04 -33.91 -6.56
C ALA A 66 7.14 -32.92 -5.39
N PRO A 67 5.99 -32.29 -4.98
CA PRO A 67 4.72 -32.24 -5.69
C PRO A 67 4.83 -31.61 -7.08
N GLY A 68 3.74 -31.54 -7.86
CA GLY A 68 3.71 -30.83 -9.14
C GLY A 68 4.05 -29.35 -8.96
N LEU A 69 4.79 -28.77 -9.92
CA LEU A 69 5.17 -27.34 -9.90
C LEU A 69 3.93 -26.41 -9.88
N PRO A 70 4.08 -25.15 -9.48
CA PRO A 70 3.03 -24.15 -9.61
C PRO A 70 2.43 -24.11 -11.01
N THR A 71 1.12 -23.89 -11.11
CA THR A 71 0.41 -23.83 -12.39
C THR A 71 1.06 -22.83 -13.34
N GLY A 72 1.36 -23.27 -14.56
CA GLY A 72 2.05 -22.48 -15.59
C GLY A 72 3.56 -22.71 -15.65
N LEU A 73 4.17 -23.37 -14.64
CA LEU A 73 5.54 -23.84 -14.70
C LEU A 73 5.59 -25.32 -15.11
N VAL A 74 6.59 -25.69 -15.85
CA VAL A 74 6.82 -27.06 -16.33
C VAL A 74 8.26 -27.50 -16.08
N LEU A 75 8.45 -28.78 -15.79
CA LEU A 75 9.75 -29.45 -15.80
C LEU A 75 9.89 -30.20 -17.11
N ASP A 76 10.92 -29.91 -17.90
CA ASP A 76 11.29 -30.76 -19.04
C ASP A 76 11.87 -32.07 -18.50
N THR A 77 11.19 -33.17 -18.76
CA THR A 77 11.56 -34.49 -18.26
C THR A 77 12.80 -35.07 -18.91
N SER A 78 13.33 -34.46 -19.97
CA SER A 78 14.56 -34.87 -20.66
C SER A 78 15.79 -34.09 -20.22
N THR A 79 15.64 -32.79 -19.96
CA THR A 79 16.74 -31.87 -19.62
C THR A 79 16.80 -31.50 -18.14
N GLY A 80 15.68 -31.60 -17.42
CA GLY A 80 15.52 -31.07 -16.07
C GLY A 80 15.29 -29.57 -16.03
N GLU A 81 15.11 -28.90 -17.18
CA GLU A 81 14.82 -27.47 -17.23
C GLU A 81 13.46 -27.16 -16.61
N ILE A 82 13.41 -26.15 -15.74
CA ILE A 82 12.16 -25.55 -15.23
C ILE A 82 11.94 -24.25 -16.01
N SER A 83 10.77 -24.13 -16.66
CA SER A 83 10.41 -22.98 -17.47
C SER A 83 8.91 -22.70 -17.44
N GLY A 84 8.47 -21.58 -18.01
CA GLY A 84 7.06 -21.24 -18.15
C GLY A 84 6.69 -19.88 -17.57
N THR A 85 5.39 -19.67 -17.37
CA THR A 85 4.81 -18.47 -16.77
C THR A 85 3.85 -18.90 -15.67
N PRO A 86 4.16 -18.65 -14.39
CA PRO A 86 3.26 -19.03 -13.29
C PRO A 86 1.98 -18.19 -13.37
N THR A 87 0.81 -18.80 -13.25
CA THR A 87 -0.49 -18.14 -13.39
C THR A 87 -1.31 -18.12 -12.08
N VAL A 88 -0.78 -18.69 -11.01
CA VAL A 88 -1.44 -18.78 -9.69
C VAL A 88 -0.43 -18.47 -8.61
N LEU A 89 -0.83 -17.66 -7.62
CA LEU A 89 -0.02 -17.37 -6.44
C LEU A 89 0.31 -18.65 -5.67
N SER A 90 1.51 -18.75 -5.13
CA SER A 90 1.96 -19.87 -4.32
C SER A 90 2.83 -19.39 -3.16
N THR A 91 2.53 -19.80 -1.96
CA THR A 91 3.43 -19.62 -0.82
C THR A 91 4.68 -20.47 -0.99
N ALA A 92 5.75 -20.14 -0.26
CA ALA A 92 7.00 -20.92 -0.25
C ALA A 92 6.72 -22.42 -0.09
N THR A 93 7.00 -23.17 -1.14
CA THR A 93 6.73 -24.62 -1.23
C THR A 93 7.99 -25.34 -1.69
N THR A 94 8.32 -26.43 -1.00
CA THR A 94 9.47 -27.27 -1.33
C THR A 94 9.08 -28.32 -2.36
N TYR A 95 9.88 -28.44 -3.41
CA TYR A 95 9.74 -29.43 -4.50
C TYR A 95 10.96 -30.33 -4.52
N THR A 96 10.74 -31.63 -4.57
CA THR A 96 11.80 -32.63 -4.75
C THR A 96 11.94 -32.94 -6.24
N ILE A 97 13.10 -32.68 -6.80
CA ILE A 97 13.45 -33.01 -8.18
C ILE A 97 14.33 -34.25 -8.18
N THR A 98 13.99 -35.23 -8.99
CA THR A 98 14.67 -36.52 -9.08
C THR A 98 15.20 -36.74 -10.48
N ALA A 99 16.49 -37.00 -10.59
CA ALA A 99 17.18 -37.42 -11.81
C ALA A 99 17.40 -38.93 -11.78
N THR A 100 17.11 -39.60 -12.88
CA THR A 100 17.18 -41.07 -12.99
C THR A 100 17.95 -41.49 -14.24
N ASN A 101 18.79 -42.51 -14.09
CA ASN A 101 19.40 -43.24 -15.19
C ASN A 101 19.40 -44.77 -14.91
N THR A 102 20.09 -45.56 -15.73
CA THR A 102 20.14 -47.02 -15.54
C THR A 102 20.92 -47.46 -14.31
N GLY A 103 21.73 -46.59 -13.72
CA GLY A 103 22.45 -46.85 -12.48
C GLY A 103 21.60 -46.62 -11.23
N GLY A 104 20.55 -45.80 -11.34
CA GLY A 104 19.68 -45.44 -10.23
C GLY A 104 19.20 -43.99 -10.30
N SER A 105 18.74 -43.48 -9.18
CA SER A 105 18.22 -42.11 -9.07
C SER A 105 18.84 -41.34 -7.91
N ALA A 106 18.92 -39.99 -8.07
CA ALA A 106 19.28 -39.07 -7.01
C ALA A 106 18.35 -37.87 -7.06
N GLY A 107 18.16 -37.18 -5.93
CA GLY A 107 17.27 -36.05 -5.82
C GLY A 107 17.91 -34.83 -5.17
N THR A 108 17.31 -33.68 -5.43
CA THR A 108 17.57 -32.41 -4.76
C THR A 108 16.25 -31.73 -4.42
N THR A 109 16.29 -30.77 -3.54
CA THR A 109 15.12 -29.95 -3.22
C THR A 109 15.33 -28.51 -3.65
N ILE A 110 14.28 -27.89 -4.18
CA ILE A 110 14.19 -26.46 -4.44
C ILE A 110 12.97 -25.89 -3.73
N GLU A 111 12.99 -24.61 -3.45
CA GLU A 111 11.83 -23.87 -2.94
C GLU A 111 11.37 -22.87 -3.98
N ILE A 112 10.06 -22.80 -4.21
CA ILE A 112 9.45 -21.83 -5.13
C ILE A 112 8.33 -21.09 -4.40
N THR A 113 8.35 -19.74 -4.57
CA THR A 113 7.27 -18.83 -4.18
C THR A 113 6.79 -18.10 -5.44
N VAL A 114 5.48 -17.90 -5.59
CA VAL A 114 4.90 -17.06 -6.64
C VAL A 114 4.11 -15.94 -6.00
N ASN A 115 4.63 -14.74 -6.11
CA ASN A 115 4.03 -13.52 -5.57
C ASN A 115 3.14 -12.82 -6.61
N ASP A 116 2.25 -11.93 -6.13
CA ASP A 116 1.46 -11.05 -6.99
C ASP A 116 2.35 -9.99 -7.66
N VAL A 117 1.81 -9.26 -8.62
CA VAL A 117 2.40 -8.03 -9.14
C VAL A 117 2.31 -6.96 -8.05
N ALA A 118 3.41 -6.29 -7.73
CA ALA A 118 3.38 -5.22 -6.73
C ALA A 118 2.35 -4.14 -7.09
N PRO A 119 1.64 -3.56 -6.11
CA PRO A 119 0.82 -2.37 -6.33
C PRO A 119 1.64 -1.23 -6.92
N SER A 120 1.03 -0.36 -7.74
CA SER A 120 1.74 0.77 -8.36
C SER A 120 0.79 1.90 -8.78
N GLY A 121 1.30 3.14 -8.78
CA GLY A 121 0.55 4.31 -9.25
C GLY A 121 -0.61 4.69 -8.35
N LEU A 122 -0.47 4.50 -7.03
CA LEU A 122 -1.45 4.90 -6.03
C LEU A 122 -1.71 6.40 -6.09
N THR A 123 -3.00 6.78 -6.19
CA THR A 123 -3.42 8.20 -6.22
C THR A 123 -4.74 8.41 -5.49
N TYR A 124 -4.84 9.55 -4.78
CA TYR A 124 -6.08 10.07 -4.19
C TYR A 124 -6.55 11.30 -4.96
N THR A 125 -7.78 11.26 -5.46
CA THR A 125 -8.38 12.41 -6.16
C THR A 125 -8.78 13.48 -5.16
N GLY A 126 -8.34 14.72 -5.35
CA GLY A 126 -8.71 15.85 -4.50
C GLY A 126 -7.71 16.17 -3.39
N ASP A 127 -6.60 15.43 -3.26
CA ASP A 127 -5.49 15.85 -2.39
C ASP A 127 -4.86 17.17 -2.90
N PRO A 128 -4.59 18.15 -1.99
CA PRO A 128 -4.76 18.16 -0.54
C PRO A 128 -6.23 18.36 -0.08
N TYR A 129 -6.62 17.71 1.00
CA TYR A 129 -7.96 17.80 1.58
C TYR A 129 -8.04 18.90 2.64
N THR A 130 -8.97 19.84 2.42
CA THR A 130 -9.35 20.85 3.41
C THR A 130 -10.74 20.48 3.95
N LEU A 131 -10.78 19.99 5.18
CA LEU A 131 -11.97 19.47 5.84
C LEU A 131 -12.50 20.46 6.86
N THR A 132 -13.78 20.31 7.19
CA THR A 132 -14.42 21.08 8.26
C THR A 132 -14.80 20.13 9.40
N LYS A 133 -14.48 20.51 10.62
CA LYS A 133 -14.85 19.79 11.85
C LYS A 133 -16.36 19.49 11.85
N ASP A 134 -16.74 18.34 12.38
CA ASP A 134 -18.13 17.85 12.48
C ASP A 134 -18.87 17.69 11.14
N THR A 135 -18.15 17.73 10.01
CA THR A 135 -18.68 17.50 8.66
C THR A 135 -18.16 16.18 8.11
N ALA A 136 -19.07 15.33 7.63
CA ALA A 136 -18.71 14.03 7.06
C ALA A 136 -17.85 14.19 5.80
N PHE A 137 -16.87 13.33 5.66
CA PHE A 137 -15.91 13.30 4.56
C PHE A 137 -15.72 11.88 4.02
N SER A 138 -15.45 11.78 2.72
CA SER A 138 -14.99 10.59 2.01
C SER A 138 -14.02 11.00 0.90
N SER A 139 -12.86 10.37 0.85
CA SER A 139 -11.91 10.53 -0.26
C SER A 139 -12.35 9.79 -1.52
N GLY A 140 -13.33 8.89 -1.40
CA GLY A 140 -13.57 7.82 -2.34
C GLY A 140 -12.44 6.78 -2.32
N VAL A 141 -12.62 5.70 -3.07
CA VAL A 141 -11.61 4.65 -3.24
C VAL A 141 -10.46 5.19 -4.09
N PRO A 142 -9.19 5.09 -3.64
CA PRO A 142 -8.05 5.56 -4.42
C PRO A 142 -7.88 4.75 -5.71
N ALA A 143 -7.29 5.36 -6.74
CA ALA A 143 -6.89 4.65 -7.93
C ALA A 143 -5.51 4.02 -7.70
N ILE A 144 -5.36 2.75 -8.11
CA ILE A 144 -4.13 1.98 -7.99
C ILE A 144 -4.06 0.94 -9.11
N GLY A 145 -2.86 0.66 -9.61
CA GLY A 145 -2.57 -0.39 -10.58
C GLY A 145 -1.77 -1.53 -9.94
N GLY A 146 -1.33 -2.46 -10.79
CA GLY A 146 -0.62 -3.66 -10.34
C GLY A 146 -1.57 -4.79 -9.95
N GLY A 147 -1.14 -5.66 -9.04
CA GLY A 147 -1.94 -6.76 -8.52
C GLY A 147 -2.92 -6.32 -7.45
N SER A 148 -3.68 -7.29 -6.94
CA SER A 148 -4.66 -7.04 -5.87
C SER A 148 -3.98 -6.55 -4.60
N VAL A 149 -4.59 -5.57 -3.93
CA VAL A 149 -4.07 -5.10 -2.63
C VAL A 149 -4.59 -6.01 -1.51
N ASP A 150 -3.68 -6.54 -0.70
CA ASP A 150 -4.00 -7.39 0.45
C ASP A 150 -4.29 -6.57 1.71
N SER A 151 -3.64 -5.43 1.86
CA SER A 151 -3.77 -4.59 3.05
C SER A 151 -3.43 -3.12 2.77
N TRP A 152 -4.10 -2.24 3.54
CA TRP A 152 -3.86 -0.81 3.56
C TRP A 152 -3.42 -0.36 4.94
N SER A 153 -2.52 0.60 4.98
CA SER A 153 -2.07 1.23 6.22
C SER A 153 -1.82 2.73 6.04
N VAL A 154 -1.83 3.48 7.14
CA VAL A 154 -1.53 4.91 7.13
C VAL A 154 -0.65 5.28 8.32
N SER A 155 0.31 6.15 8.09
CA SER A 155 1.21 6.69 9.13
C SER A 155 1.54 8.16 8.84
N PRO A 156 1.48 9.03 9.86
CA PRO A 156 0.94 8.82 11.23
C PRO A 156 -0.57 8.52 11.24
N ALA A 157 -1.15 8.31 12.42
CA ALA A 157 -2.59 8.13 12.57
C ALA A 157 -3.36 9.35 12.04
N LEU A 158 -4.47 9.11 11.33
CA LEU A 158 -5.35 10.15 10.80
C LEU A 158 -5.95 11.02 11.92
N PRO A 159 -6.43 12.24 11.60
CA PRO A 159 -7.19 13.07 12.53
C PRO A 159 -8.34 12.29 13.19
N ASN A 160 -8.61 12.59 14.46
CA ASN A 160 -9.70 11.95 15.20
C ASN A 160 -11.03 12.04 14.44
N GLY A 161 -11.74 10.92 14.35
CA GLY A 161 -13.01 10.81 13.61
C GLY A 161 -12.84 10.40 12.14
N LEU A 162 -11.62 10.38 11.60
CA LEU A 162 -11.30 9.80 10.29
C LEU A 162 -10.69 8.41 10.45
N SER A 163 -10.93 7.56 9.47
CA SER A 163 -10.36 6.21 9.38
C SER A 163 -10.00 5.85 7.95
N LEU A 164 -8.99 4.99 7.79
CA LEU A 164 -8.66 4.32 6.54
C LEU A 164 -9.39 2.97 6.52
N ASP A 165 -10.12 2.69 5.45
CA ASP A 165 -10.70 1.37 5.23
C ASP A 165 -9.57 0.38 4.85
N PRO A 166 -9.37 -0.70 5.62
CA PRO A 166 -8.24 -1.62 5.41
C PRO A 166 -8.39 -2.50 4.17
N THR A 167 -9.54 -2.49 3.51
CA THR A 167 -9.85 -3.28 2.31
C THR A 167 -9.83 -2.44 1.04
N THR A 168 -10.33 -1.21 1.11
CA THR A 168 -10.50 -0.36 -0.07
C THR A 168 -9.50 0.78 -0.16
N GLY A 169 -8.85 1.13 0.96
CA GLY A 169 -7.98 2.29 1.05
C GLY A 169 -8.73 3.63 1.09
N GLU A 170 -10.05 3.63 1.21
CA GLU A 170 -10.83 4.86 1.37
C GLU A 170 -10.55 5.51 2.72
N ILE A 171 -10.27 6.82 2.72
CA ILE A 171 -10.23 7.63 3.92
C ILE A 171 -11.61 8.27 4.11
N SER A 172 -12.28 7.97 5.22
CA SER A 172 -13.62 8.49 5.49
C SER A 172 -13.89 8.71 6.97
N GLY A 173 -14.99 9.41 7.28
CA GLY A 173 -15.45 9.67 8.64
C GLY A 173 -15.88 11.10 8.85
N THR A 174 -15.99 11.51 10.11
CA THR A 174 -16.35 12.87 10.52
C THR A 174 -15.29 13.37 11.51
N PRO A 175 -14.41 14.30 11.10
CA PRO A 175 -13.34 14.77 11.98
C PRO A 175 -13.93 15.53 13.18
N THR A 176 -13.45 15.21 14.38
CA THR A 176 -13.97 15.76 15.64
C THR A 176 -13.10 16.88 16.22
N ASP A 177 -11.88 17.03 15.73
CA ASP A 177 -10.91 18.00 16.24
C ASP A 177 -10.32 18.83 15.10
N ILE A 178 -10.02 20.09 15.39
CA ILE A 178 -9.25 20.95 14.48
C ILE A 178 -7.83 20.41 14.41
N THR A 179 -7.31 20.28 13.19
CA THR A 179 -5.95 19.77 12.98
C THR A 179 -5.22 20.65 11.98
N ALA A 180 -4.03 21.09 12.32
CA ALA A 180 -3.16 21.82 11.38
C ALA A 180 -2.84 20.92 10.18
N SER A 181 -2.52 21.54 9.03
CA SER A 181 -2.12 20.79 7.83
C SER A 181 -0.97 19.84 8.14
N ALA A 182 -1.19 18.57 7.85
CA ALA A 182 -0.23 17.50 8.09
C ALA A 182 -0.25 16.48 6.95
N VAL A 183 0.85 15.77 6.80
CA VAL A 183 1.04 14.73 5.77
C VAL A 183 0.85 13.35 6.39
N TYR A 184 0.12 12.50 5.69
CA TYR A 184 -0.19 11.12 6.06
C TYR A 184 0.21 10.20 4.91
N THR A 185 1.17 9.32 5.14
CA THR A 185 1.61 8.36 4.14
C THR A 185 0.67 7.15 4.16
N VAL A 186 -0.07 6.95 3.07
CA VAL A 186 -0.92 5.77 2.86
C VAL A 186 -0.15 4.75 2.04
N THR A 187 -0.17 3.49 2.48
CA THR A 187 0.55 2.39 1.85
C THR A 187 -0.40 1.25 1.52
N ALA A 188 -0.34 0.80 0.26
CA ALA A 188 -1.00 -0.40 -0.25
C ALA A 188 0.03 -1.52 -0.37
N THR A 189 -0.28 -2.73 0.09
CA THR A 189 0.67 -3.85 0.14
C THR A 189 0.01 -5.13 -0.34
N ASN A 190 0.77 -5.95 -1.08
CA ASN A 190 0.47 -7.34 -1.38
C ASN A 190 1.74 -8.21 -1.30
N THR A 191 1.67 -9.47 -1.72
CA THR A 191 2.83 -10.39 -1.69
C THR A 191 3.95 -9.98 -2.63
N GLY A 192 3.66 -9.18 -3.67
CA GLY A 192 4.64 -8.66 -4.63
C GLY A 192 5.40 -7.43 -4.13
N GLY A 193 4.85 -6.71 -3.16
CA GLY A 193 5.46 -5.49 -2.65
C GLY A 193 4.46 -4.46 -2.14
N SER A 194 4.85 -3.20 -2.16
CA SER A 194 4.01 -2.08 -1.71
C SER A 194 4.19 -0.85 -2.57
N ASP A 195 3.14 -0.01 -2.61
CA ASP A 195 3.17 1.35 -3.14
C ASP A 195 2.62 2.31 -2.10
N SER A 196 3.11 3.55 -2.06
CA SER A 196 2.70 4.53 -1.06
C SER A 196 2.61 5.92 -1.64
N ILE A 197 1.71 6.72 -1.06
CA ILE A 197 1.51 8.12 -1.40
C ILE A 197 1.32 8.95 -0.14
N ASP A 198 1.78 10.18 -0.19
CA ASP A 198 1.53 11.18 0.84
C ASP A 198 0.23 11.91 0.54
N VAL A 199 -0.66 11.96 1.51
CA VAL A 199 -1.95 12.68 1.48
C VAL A 199 -1.90 13.80 2.52
N THR A 200 -2.21 15.01 2.10
CA THR A 200 -2.22 16.17 2.99
C THR A 200 -3.64 16.47 3.48
N ILE A 201 -3.84 16.52 4.79
CA ILE A 201 -5.14 16.82 5.41
C ILE A 201 -4.99 17.98 6.39
N VAL A 202 -5.93 18.92 6.31
CA VAL A 202 -6.17 19.97 7.30
C VAL A 202 -7.63 19.91 7.73
N VAL A 203 -7.91 20.07 9.01
CA VAL A 203 -9.28 20.16 9.55
C VAL A 203 -9.47 21.53 10.18
N ASN A 204 -10.29 22.33 9.55
CA ASN A 204 -10.67 23.66 10.01
C ASN A 204 -11.90 23.61 10.93
N ASP A 205 -12.11 24.65 11.72
CA ASP A 205 -13.32 24.84 12.49
C ASP A 205 -14.52 25.15 11.58
N VAL A 206 -15.71 25.08 12.13
CA VAL A 206 -16.92 25.57 11.45
C VAL A 206 -16.88 27.10 11.46
N ALA A 207 -17.05 27.72 10.30
CA ALA A 207 -17.07 29.20 10.21
C ALA A 207 -18.11 29.81 11.18
N PRO A 208 -17.81 30.92 11.85
CA PRO A 208 -18.76 31.62 12.70
C PRO A 208 -19.96 32.10 11.86
N SER A 209 -21.16 32.10 12.47
CA SER A 209 -22.37 32.61 11.83
C SER A 209 -23.19 33.46 12.80
N SER A 210 -23.99 34.37 12.27
CA SER A 210 -24.99 35.12 13.03
C SER A 210 -24.47 35.90 14.23
N ILE A 211 -23.50 36.78 13.98
CA ILE A 211 -23.05 37.80 14.96
C ILE A 211 -23.93 39.04 14.86
N SER A 212 -24.17 39.70 15.97
CA SER A 212 -24.89 40.98 16.04
C SER A 212 -24.38 41.84 17.19
N TYR A 213 -24.68 43.12 17.11
CA TYR A 213 -24.51 44.06 18.22
C TYR A 213 -25.86 44.62 18.63
N ASN A 214 -26.02 44.88 19.92
CA ASN A 214 -27.24 45.51 20.42
C ASN A 214 -26.85 46.64 21.39
N PRO A 215 -27.07 47.95 21.02
CA PRO A 215 -27.69 48.40 19.78
C PRO A 215 -26.74 48.15 18.54
N ASN A 216 -27.33 48.09 17.35
CA ASN A 216 -26.58 47.96 16.08
C ASN A 216 -26.34 49.34 15.42
N SER A 217 -26.64 50.41 16.13
CA SER A 217 -26.40 51.80 15.74
C SER A 217 -26.02 52.63 16.95
N PHE A 218 -24.95 53.40 16.82
CA PHE A 218 -24.36 54.19 17.87
C PHE A 218 -24.37 55.65 17.45
N VAL A 219 -24.81 56.56 18.37
CA VAL A 219 -24.72 58.00 18.23
C VAL A 219 -23.92 58.50 19.42
N GLU A 220 -22.68 58.85 19.20
CA GLU A 220 -21.77 59.21 20.26
C GLU A 220 -21.41 60.71 20.21
N THR A 221 -21.04 61.26 21.35
CA THR A 221 -20.67 62.69 21.47
C THR A 221 -19.14 62.78 21.55
N ILE A 222 -18.56 63.69 20.78
CA ILE A 222 -17.12 63.96 20.79
C ILE A 222 -16.62 64.25 22.20
N ASN A 223 -15.44 63.69 22.56
CA ASN A 223 -14.80 63.76 23.87
C ASN A 223 -15.63 63.17 25.04
N THR A 224 -16.63 62.38 24.74
CA THR A 224 -17.40 61.64 25.75
C THR A 224 -17.14 60.14 25.51
N GLY A 225 -16.80 59.39 26.59
CA GLY A 225 -16.61 57.95 26.48
C GLY A 225 -17.91 57.27 26.06
N MET A 226 -17.82 56.39 25.03
CA MET A 226 -18.99 55.62 24.59
C MET A 226 -19.30 54.48 25.59
N THR A 227 -20.53 54.06 25.57
CA THR A 227 -20.95 52.83 26.25
C THR A 227 -20.34 51.63 25.53
N LEU A 228 -19.72 50.74 26.29
CA LEU A 228 -19.13 49.51 25.77
C LEU A 228 -20.15 48.72 24.95
N ALA A 229 -19.82 48.35 23.73
CA ALA A 229 -20.62 47.51 22.87
C ALA A 229 -19.95 46.16 22.68
N SER A 230 -20.59 45.10 23.16
CA SER A 230 -20.11 43.72 23.02
C SER A 230 -20.89 42.96 21.96
N PRO A 231 -20.25 42.11 21.17
CA PRO A 231 -20.96 41.30 20.19
C PRO A 231 -21.82 40.24 20.85
N ILE A 232 -22.94 39.93 20.20
CA ILE A 232 -23.82 38.82 20.54
C ILE A 232 -23.66 37.76 19.49
N PHE A 233 -23.18 36.59 19.88
CA PHE A 233 -23.08 35.42 19.02
C PHE A 233 -24.28 34.53 19.27
N THR A 234 -25.18 34.39 18.29
CA THR A 234 -26.41 33.59 18.39
C THR A 234 -26.44 32.45 17.38
N GLY A 235 -25.43 32.37 16.52
CA GLY A 235 -25.30 31.40 15.45
C GLY A 235 -24.68 30.07 15.87
N THR A 236 -24.61 29.19 14.90
CA THR A 236 -23.79 27.97 14.97
C THR A 236 -22.43 28.29 14.38
N GLY A 237 -21.39 27.65 14.86
CA GLY A 237 -20.02 27.81 14.37
C GLY A 237 -19.02 27.55 15.47
N GLY A 238 -17.76 27.49 15.08
CA GLY A 238 -16.67 27.27 16.00
C GLY A 238 -16.27 28.51 16.78
N THR A 239 -15.25 28.35 17.60
CA THR A 239 -14.73 29.44 18.44
C THR A 239 -14.14 30.56 17.60
N ILE A 240 -14.61 31.79 17.84
CA ILE A 240 -14.08 32.98 17.19
C ILE A 240 -12.67 33.25 17.75
N THR A 241 -11.70 33.42 16.85
CA THR A 241 -10.29 33.65 17.21
C THR A 241 -9.84 35.08 16.98
N SER A 242 -10.51 35.80 16.09
CA SER A 242 -10.20 37.19 15.81
C SER A 242 -11.40 37.98 15.27
N TRP A 243 -11.34 39.30 15.45
CA TRP A 243 -12.33 40.23 14.97
C TRP A 243 -11.68 41.31 14.11
N GLU A 244 -12.35 41.69 13.03
CA GLU A 244 -11.93 42.76 12.12
C GLU A 244 -13.10 43.66 11.79
N ILE A 245 -12.82 44.88 11.33
CA ILE A 245 -13.84 45.85 10.96
C ILE A 245 -13.41 46.65 9.72
N ASP A 246 -14.34 46.82 8.81
CA ASP A 246 -14.14 47.64 7.61
C ASP A 246 -15.38 48.53 7.34
N PRO A 247 -15.20 49.82 7.05
CA PRO A 247 -13.95 50.63 7.13
C PRO A 247 -13.48 50.87 8.58
N ALA A 248 -12.31 51.51 8.74
CA ALA A 248 -11.77 51.82 10.06
C ALA A 248 -12.73 52.75 10.86
N LEU A 249 -12.84 52.47 12.17
CA LEU A 249 -13.65 53.24 13.10
C LEU A 249 -13.16 54.69 13.20
N PRO A 250 -14.05 55.63 13.61
CA PRO A 250 -13.67 57.02 13.89
C PRO A 250 -12.55 57.11 14.91
N THR A 251 -11.68 58.12 14.75
CA THR A 251 -10.53 58.34 15.65
C THR A 251 -10.98 58.41 17.11
N GLY A 252 -10.36 57.59 17.94
CA GLY A 252 -10.65 57.48 19.38
C GLY A 252 -11.60 56.30 19.73
N ILE A 253 -12.19 55.64 18.74
CA ILE A 253 -12.98 54.40 18.92
C ILE A 253 -12.13 53.25 18.40
N THR A 254 -12.16 52.11 19.08
CA THR A 254 -11.44 50.86 18.73
C THR A 254 -12.31 49.66 18.82
N LEU A 255 -12.04 48.68 17.96
CA LEU A 255 -12.50 47.28 18.09
C LEU A 255 -11.39 46.48 18.76
N ASP A 256 -11.72 45.78 19.83
CA ASP A 256 -10.80 44.78 20.40
C ASP A 256 -10.80 43.54 19.51
N ALA A 257 -9.63 43.23 18.94
CA ALA A 257 -9.48 42.13 17.99
C ALA A 257 -9.64 40.73 18.62
N SER A 258 -9.65 40.61 19.94
CA SER A 258 -9.82 39.34 20.64
C SER A 258 -11.24 39.11 21.15
N SER A 259 -11.92 40.17 21.61
CA SER A 259 -13.26 40.10 22.19
C SER A 259 -14.37 40.57 21.26
N GLY A 260 -14.02 41.37 20.22
CA GLY A 260 -15.00 42.06 19.38
C GLY A 260 -15.67 43.25 20.07
N GLU A 261 -15.22 43.66 21.23
CA GLU A 261 -15.76 44.83 21.93
C GLU A 261 -15.42 46.13 21.22
N ILE A 262 -16.40 47.00 21.06
CA ILE A 262 -16.19 48.34 20.54
C ILE A 262 -16.23 49.31 21.72
N SER A 263 -15.17 50.11 21.89
CA SER A 263 -15.01 51.03 22.97
C SER A 263 -14.21 52.25 22.57
N GLY A 264 -14.17 53.25 23.45
CA GLY A 264 -13.29 54.43 23.28
C GLY A 264 -14.00 55.76 23.50
N THR A 265 -13.31 56.83 23.13
CA THR A 265 -13.84 58.19 23.19
C THR A 265 -13.57 58.85 21.85
N PRO A 266 -14.60 59.13 21.03
CA PRO A 266 -14.39 59.73 19.74
C PRO A 266 -13.81 61.15 19.90
N THR A 267 -12.80 61.47 19.11
CA THR A 267 -12.10 62.78 19.16
C THR A 267 -12.34 63.63 17.92
N VAL A 268 -12.99 63.06 16.89
CA VAL A 268 -13.26 63.72 15.60
C VAL A 268 -14.73 63.49 15.22
N LEU A 269 -15.35 64.52 14.64
CA LEU A 269 -16.66 64.40 14.08
C LEU A 269 -16.65 63.45 12.86
N SER A 270 -17.65 62.59 12.79
CA SER A 270 -17.85 61.68 11.64
C SER A 270 -19.29 61.74 11.15
N THR A 271 -19.49 61.51 9.86
CA THR A 271 -20.78 61.26 9.28
C THR A 271 -21.24 59.83 9.59
N GLN A 272 -22.56 59.59 9.50
CA GLN A 272 -23.05 58.23 9.61
C GLN A 272 -22.40 57.31 8.58
N THR A 273 -21.77 56.25 9.04
CA THR A 273 -21.06 55.25 8.21
C THR A 273 -21.49 53.88 8.63
N THR A 274 -21.69 52.98 7.67
CA THR A 274 -21.96 51.58 7.91
C THR A 274 -20.62 50.85 7.97
N TYR A 275 -20.42 50.05 9.00
CA TYR A 275 -19.25 49.26 9.24
C TYR A 275 -19.61 47.79 9.12
N THR A 276 -18.78 47.00 8.46
CA THR A 276 -18.88 45.54 8.43
C THR A 276 -17.89 44.94 9.44
N ILE A 277 -18.37 44.10 10.32
CA ILE A 277 -17.56 43.44 11.34
C ILE A 277 -17.45 41.97 10.96
N PHE A 278 -16.24 41.45 10.97
CA PHE A 278 -15.92 40.08 10.66
C PHE A 278 -15.49 39.36 11.96
N ALA A 279 -16.06 38.21 12.19
CA ALA A 279 -15.64 37.28 13.23
C ALA A 279 -15.02 36.08 12.57
N ASN A 280 -13.75 35.82 12.80
CA ASN A 280 -12.97 34.84 12.06
C ASN A 280 -12.51 33.69 12.97
N ASN A 281 -12.39 32.52 12.38
CA ASN A 281 -11.66 31.34 12.91
C ASN A 281 -10.98 30.62 11.74
N THR A 282 -10.47 29.38 11.94
CA THR A 282 -9.82 28.63 10.85
C THR A 282 -10.77 28.21 9.72
N GLY A 283 -12.06 28.29 9.94
CA GLY A 283 -13.10 27.96 8.93
C GLY A 283 -13.58 29.13 8.10
N GLY A 284 -13.20 30.36 8.48
CA GLY A 284 -13.57 31.59 7.78
C GLY A 284 -13.87 32.75 8.71
#